data_d78b08aed0da12be0e72bc6dd6346d3d
#
_entry.id   d78b08aed0da12be0e72bc6dd6346d3d
#
_cell.length_a   1.000
_cell.length_b   1.000
_cell.length_c   1.000
_cell.angle_alpha   90.00
_cell.angle_beta   90.00
_cell.angle_gamma   90.00
#
_symmetry.space_group_name_H-M   'P 1'
#
loop_
_entity.id
_entity.type
_entity.pdbx_description
1 polymer ?
#
loop_
_entity_poly.entity_id
_entity_poly.type
_entity_poly.pdbx_seq_one_letter_code
_entity_poly.pdbx_strand_id
1 'polypeptide(L)'
;AFIQEHFQEDLSLNKQSLNLESLALVASLFTNASTQSSWNTGISLSLPLKLRYDEQKIDLIVKRDGSLVTVEVCGETQSIDLLDQTTEQLIYVINGVRRKIDYAIEANVVYLDSANGNVAVENITYLPPETAEVAGDGKIRAPMDGSIINVMVNAGDTVSKGQTLLILEAMKIQQQIKSDVDGIVG
;
A
#
# COMPACT_ATOMS: atom_id res chain seq x y z
N ALA A 1 -8.48 -3.64 36.13
CA ALA A 1 -8.93 -2.26 36.23
C ALA A 1 -7.78 -1.25 36.14
N PHE A 2 -6.60 -1.49 36.79
CA PHE A 2 -5.45 -0.55 36.82
C PHE A 2 -4.79 -0.33 35.44
N ILE A 3 -4.74 -1.34 34.60
CA ILE A 3 -4.15 -1.26 33.26
C ILE A 3 -5.04 -0.48 32.29
N GLN A 4 -6.35 -0.57 32.41
CA GLN A 4 -7.29 0.12 31.50
C GLN A 4 -7.42 1.63 31.76
N GLU A 5 -7.21 2.10 33.00
CA GLU A 5 -7.32 3.53 33.33
C GLU A 5 -6.08 4.35 32.96
N HIS A 6 -4.88 3.75 32.99
CA HIS A 6 -3.63 4.47 32.70
C HIS A 6 -3.23 4.45 31.23
N PHE A 7 -3.74 3.51 30.42
CA PHE A 7 -3.45 3.44 28.99
C PHE A 7 -4.40 4.26 28.11
N GLN A 8 -5.52 4.76 28.65
CA GLN A 8 -6.42 5.65 27.89
C GLN A 8 -5.89 7.08 27.72
N GLU A 9 -4.91 7.49 28.53
CA GLU A 9 -4.30 8.83 28.47
C GLU A 9 -2.92 8.84 27.78
N ASP A 10 -2.38 7.68 27.40
CA ASP A 10 -1.10 7.61 26.71
C ASP A 10 -1.29 7.93 25.23
N LEU A 11 -1.05 9.19 24.87
CA LEU A 11 -1.13 9.70 23.48
C LEU A 11 -0.21 8.96 22.51
N SER A 12 0.82 8.25 23.00
CA SER A 12 1.71 7.42 22.18
C SER A 12 1.04 6.17 21.62
N LEU A 13 -0.07 5.72 22.26
CA LEU A 13 -0.87 4.58 21.83
C LEU A 13 -2.09 4.99 20.99
N ASN A 14 -2.37 6.27 20.88
CA ASN A 14 -3.42 6.76 20.00
C ASN A 14 -2.96 6.66 18.56
N LYS A 15 -3.69 5.86 17.78
CA LYS A 15 -3.53 5.77 16.34
C LYS A 15 -3.65 7.17 15.74
N GLN A 16 -2.55 7.70 15.26
CA GLN A 16 -2.51 9.02 14.66
C GLN A 16 -3.31 9.03 13.36
N SER A 17 -4.15 10.04 13.18
CA SER A 17 -4.72 10.31 11.86
C SER A 17 -3.59 10.74 10.92
N LEU A 18 -3.49 10.08 9.78
CA LEU A 18 -2.51 10.43 8.75
C LEU A 18 -2.81 11.83 8.21
N ASN A 19 -1.92 12.78 8.46
CA ASN A 19 -2.04 14.15 7.97
C ASN A 19 -1.23 14.34 6.68
N LEU A 20 -1.46 15.44 5.97
CA LEU A 20 -0.76 15.77 4.73
C LEU A 20 0.76 15.90 4.92
N GLU A 21 1.24 16.34 6.08
CA GLU A 21 2.66 16.39 6.40
C GLU A 21 3.27 14.99 6.42
N SER A 22 2.64 14.04 7.13
CA SER A 22 3.09 12.64 7.18
C SER A 22 3.07 11.99 5.79
N LEU A 23 2.05 12.26 4.97
CA LEU A 23 1.99 11.80 3.59
C LEU A 23 3.13 12.36 2.73
N ALA A 24 3.47 13.64 2.89
CA ALA A 24 4.57 14.26 2.18
C ALA A 24 5.93 13.66 2.58
N LEU A 25 6.13 13.37 3.88
CA LEU A 25 7.33 12.71 4.38
C LEU A 25 7.46 11.29 3.85
N VAL A 26 6.40 10.48 3.95
CA VAL A 26 6.38 9.11 3.42
C VAL A 26 6.65 9.09 1.91
N ALA A 27 5.98 9.97 1.17
CA ALA A 27 6.15 10.08 -0.28
C ALA A 27 7.59 10.49 -0.65
N SER A 28 8.21 11.38 0.13
CA SER A 28 9.60 11.79 -0.07
C SER A 28 10.58 10.63 0.10
N LEU A 29 10.35 9.76 1.09
CA LEU A 29 11.19 8.60 1.37
C LEU A 29 11.09 7.54 0.26
N PHE A 30 9.88 7.25 -0.22
CA PHE A 30 9.70 6.31 -1.34
C PHE A 30 10.24 6.82 -2.67
N THR A 31 10.18 8.12 -2.93
CA THR A 31 10.72 8.71 -4.16
C THR A 31 12.24 8.87 -4.13
N ASN A 32 12.84 8.96 -2.94
CA ASN A 32 14.30 9.04 -2.79
C ASN A 32 14.99 7.69 -3.00
N ALA A 33 14.37 6.60 -2.58
CA ALA A 33 14.87 5.25 -2.81
C ALA A 33 14.95 4.91 -4.32
N SER A 34 14.11 5.55 -5.15
CA SER A 34 14.09 5.34 -6.61
C SER A 34 15.13 6.17 -7.38
N THR A 35 15.75 7.17 -6.75
CA THR A 35 16.65 8.13 -7.42
C THR A 35 18.10 8.03 -6.93
N GLN A 36 18.64 6.84 -6.72
CA GLN A 36 20.10 6.66 -6.53
C GLN A 36 20.95 6.89 -7.81
N SER A 37 20.37 7.35 -8.89
CA SER A 37 21.13 7.85 -10.03
C SER A 37 21.16 9.38 -9.97
N SER A 38 22.35 9.92 -9.72
CA SER A 38 22.68 11.36 -9.65
C SER A 38 22.56 12.10 -11.00
N TRP A 39 21.45 11.93 -11.69
CA TRP A 39 21.13 12.73 -12.88
C TRP A 39 20.15 13.82 -12.44
N ASN A 40 20.71 14.92 -11.95
CA ASN A 40 19.98 16.15 -11.67
C ASN A 40 19.69 16.86 -13.01
N THR A 41 18.84 16.23 -13.83
CA THR A 41 18.22 16.91 -14.94
C THR A 41 17.04 17.68 -14.36
N GLY A 42 17.03 19.01 -14.50
CA GLY A 42 15.99 19.91 -13.99
C GLY A 42 14.56 19.64 -14.53
N ILE A 43 14.15 18.39 -14.50
CA ILE A 43 12.83 17.90 -14.90
C ILE A 43 12.05 17.65 -13.62
N SER A 44 11.00 18.42 -13.42
CA SER A 44 10.02 18.16 -12.37
C SER A 44 9.36 16.79 -12.63
N LEU A 45 9.65 15.81 -11.79
CA LEU A 45 9.10 14.47 -11.91
C LEU A 45 7.77 14.41 -11.16
N SER A 46 6.71 14.07 -11.87
CA SER A 46 5.40 13.81 -11.28
C SER A 46 5.13 12.30 -11.26
N LEU A 47 5.00 11.73 -10.07
CA LEU A 47 4.81 10.29 -9.86
C LEU A 47 3.50 10.03 -9.13
N PRO A 48 2.62 9.19 -9.66
CA PRO A 48 1.49 8.69 -8.90
C PRO A 48 1.99 7.66 -7.88
N LEU A 49 1.57 7.80 -6.63
CA LEU A 49 1.80 6.83 -5.58
C LEU A 49 0.47 6.37 -4.99
N LYS A 50 0.40 5.08 -4.67
CA LYS A 50 -0.70 4.48 -3.94
C LYS A 50 -0.16 4.00 -2.61
N LEU A 51 -0.67 4.55 -1.54
CA LEU A 51 -0.28 4.21 -0.18
C LEU A 51 -1.42 3.48 0.53
N ARG A 52 -1.06 2.63 1.48
CA ARG A 52 -2.00 1.99 2.39
C ARG A 52 -1.64 2.36 3.82
N TYR A 53 -2.59 2.93 4.52
CA TYR A 53 -2.52 3.21 5.94
C TYR A 53 -3.71 2.58 6.63
N ASP A 54 -3.44 1.62 7.54
CA ASP A 54 -4.47 0.77 8.10
C ASP A 54 -5.19 -0.01 6.98
N GLU A 55 -6.49 0.15 6.84
CA GLU A 55 -7.29 -0.43 5.75
C GLU A 55 -7.62 0.58 4.63
N GLN A 56 -7.17 1.82 4.77
CA GLN A 56 -7.47 2.88 3.81
C GLN A 56 -6.40 2.94 2.72
N LYS A 57 -6.85 2.97 1.46
CA LYS A 57 -6.01 3.22 0.29
C LYS A 57 -6.06 4.71 -0.03
N ILE A 58 -4.89 5.31 -0.22
CA ILE A 58 -4.71 6.73 -0.48
C ILE A 58 -3.96 6.88 -1.80
N ASP A 59 -4.62 7.47 -2.78
CA ASP A 59 -3.99 7.84 -4.05
C ASP A 59 -3.46 9.26 -3.96
N LEU A 60 -2.20 9.47 -4.32
CA LEU A 60 -1.56 10.78 -4.29
C LEU A 60 -0.63 10.98 -5.48
N ILE A 61 -0.38 12.23 -5.82
CA ILE A 61 0.57 12.64 -6.84
C ILE A 61 1.73 13.33 -6.15
N VAL A 62 2.94 12.82 -6.36
CA VAL A 62 4.18 13.41 -5.85
C VAL A 62 4.86 14.18 -6.97
N LYS A 63 5.15 15.44 -6.72
CA LYS A 63 5.98 16.30 -7.61
C LYS A 63 7.29 16.58 -6.87
N ARG A 64 8.40 16.30 -7.50
CA ARG A 64 9.73 16.58 -6.94
C ARG A 64 10.50 17.52 -7.83
N ASP A 65 11.05 18.56 -7.22
CA ASP A 65 11.96 19.52 -7.84
C ASP A 65 13.17 19.75 -6.91
N GLY A 66 14.25 19.04 -7.16
CA GLY A 66 15.41 19.03 -6.27
C GLY A 66 15.08 18.55 -4.86
N SER A 67 15.25 19.41 -3.87
CA SER A 67 14.92 19.16 -2.46
C SER A 67 13.44 19.37 -2.14
N LEU A 68 12.71 20.08 -2.98
CA LEU A 68 11.30 20.37 -2.78
C LEU A 68 10.45 19.18 -3.21
N VAL A 69 9.67 18.65 -2.28
CA VAL A 69 8.69 17.57 -2.51
C VAL A 69 7.31 18.14 -2.25
N THR A 70 6.44 18.05 -3.24
CA THR A 70 5.05 18.48 -3.18
C THR A 70 4.15 17.29 -3.37
N VAL A 71 3.22 17.10 -2.47
CA VAL A 71 2.22 16.01 -2.52
C VAL A 71 0.85 16.62 -2.70
N GLU A 72 0.08 16.04 -3.61
CA GLU A 72 -1.30 16.40 -3.90
C GLU A 72 -2.21 15.20 -3.61
N VAL A 73 -3.19 15.41 -2.72
CA VAL A 73 -4.16 14.40 -2.28
C VAL A 73 -5.54 15.04 -2.25
N CYS A 74 -6.50 14.48 -2.98
CA CYS A 74 -7.89 14.97 -3.01
C CYS A 74 -8.04 16.49 -3.28
N GLY A 75 -7.08 17.09 -4.03
CA GLY A 75 -7.07 18.52 -4.33
C GLY A 75 -6.40 19.40 -3.27
N GLU A 76 -5.98 18.83 -2.16
CA GLU A 76 -5.12 19.51 -1.18
C GLU A 76 -3.64 19.26 -1.49
N THR A 77 -2.83 20.28 -1.27
CA THR A 77 -1.40 20.23 -1.63
C THR A 77 -0.55 20.58 -0.41
N GLN A 78 0.49 19.80 -0.14
CA GLN A 78 1.49 20.06 0.88
C GLN A 78 2.89 19.98 0.29
N SER A 79 3.72 20.98 0.57
CA SER A 79 5.12 21.00 0.16
C SER A 79 6.03 20.92 1.37
N ILE A 80 7.11 20.16 1.23
CA ILE A 80 8.21 20.06 2.20
C ILE A 80 9.54 20.27 1.46
N ASP A 81 10.51 20.90 2.10
CA ASP A 81 11.85 21.05 1.57
C ASP A 81 12.81 20.16 2.37
N LEU A 82 13.43 19.21 1.70
CA LEU A 82 14.32 18.23 2.31
C LEU A 82 15.73 18.85 2.45
N LEU A 83 16.19 18.98 3.69
CA LEU A 83 17.52 19.55 3.96
C LEU A 83 18.60 18.48 4.06
N ASP A 84 18.31 17.39 4.76
CA ASP A 84 19.27 16.31 4.99
C ASP A 84 18.53 14.99 5.25
N GLN A 85 19.14 13.90 4.82
CA GLN A 85 18.59 12.56 5.01
C GLN A 85 19.70 11.57 5.35
N THR A 86 19.56 10.90 6.48
CA THR A 86 20.37 9.76 6.89
C THR A 86 19.55 8.46 6.77
N THR A 87 20.09 7.32 7.17
CA THR A 87 19.36 6.04 7.17
C THR A 87 18.20 5.98 8.15
N GLU A 88 18.21 6.83 9.18
CA GLU A 88 17.24 6.77 10.28
C GLU A 88 16.54 8.11 10.52
N GLN A 89 17.04 9.20 9.94
CA GLN A 89 16.56 10.56 10.23
C GLN A 89 16.38 11.39 8.98
N LEU A 90 15.32 12.17 8.96
CA LEU A 90 15.02 13.15 7.93
C LEU A 90 14.92 14.54 8.55
N ILE A 91 15.67 15.51 7.99
CA ILE A 91 15.58 16.93 8.34
C ILE A 91 14.93 17.67 7.20
N TYR A 92 13.85 18.36 7.48
CA TYR A 92 13.03 19.05 6.48
C TYR A 92 12.52 20.40 6.98
N VAL A 93 12.03 21.21 6.06
CA VAL A 93 11.33 22.47 6.35
C VAL A 93 9.89 22.34 5.87
N ILE A 94 8.96 22.68 6.73
CA ILE A 94 7.55 22.81 6.41
C ILE A 94 7.03 24.14 6.96
N ASN A 95 6.33 24.91 6.12
CA ASN A 95 5.80 26.22 6.48
C ASN A 95 6.86 27.17 7.10
N GLY A 96 8.12 27.09 6.60
CA GLY A 96 9.25 27.87 7.11
C GLY A 96 9.85 27.37 8.44
N VAL A 97 9.34 26.29 9.01
CA VAL A 97 9.85 25.71 10.26
C VAL A 97 10.69 24.47 9.96
N ARG A 98 11.93 24.47 10.42
CA ARG A 98 12.81 23.30 10.35
C ARG A 98 12.39 22.27 11.38
N ARG A 99 12.19 21.04 10.91
CA ARG A 99 11.82 19.89 11.73
C ARG A 99 12.74 18.71 11.46
N LYS A 100 12.74 17.78 12.39
CA LYS A 100 13.45 16.50 12.30
C LYS A 100 12.46 15.39 12.66
N ILE A 101 12.54 14.28 11.93
CA ILE A 101 11.76 13.09 12.20
C ILE A 101 12.65 11.86 12.08
N ASP A 102 12.45 10.90 12.98
CA ASP A 102 13.09 9.60 12.90
C ASP A 102 12.20 8.66 12.07
N TYR A 103 12.82 7.81 11.25
CA TYR A 103 12.09 6.89 10.41
C TYR A 103 12.84 5.57 10.21
N ALA A 104 12.11 4.53 9.83
CA ALA A 104 12.65 3.28 9.36
C ALA A 104 11.93 2.83 8.08
N ILE A 105 12.64 2.17 7.19
CA ILE A 105 12.07 1.57 5.97
C ILE A 105 12.32 0.08 6.02
N GLU A 106 11.26 -0.70 5.90
CA GLU A 106 11.32 -2.15 5.81
C GLU A 106 10.51 -2.61 4.60
N ALA A 107 11.21 -3.12 3.58
CA ALA A 107 10.63 -3.49 2.29
C ALA A 107 9.84 -2.34 1.65
N ASN A 108 8.51 -2.43 1.65
CA ASN A 108 7.60 -1.43 1.11
C ASN A 108 6.85 -0.62 2.18
N VAL A 109 7.27 -0.73 3.45
CA VAL A 109 6.67 -0.02 4.59
C VAL A 109 7.64 1.03 5.12
N VAL A 110 7.13 2.24 5.32
CA VAL A 110 7.81 3.33 6.03
C VAL A 110 7.17 3.50 7.40
N TYR A 111 7.99 3.49 8.42
CA TYR A 111 7.63 3.81 9.80
C TYR A 111 8.13 5.21 10.11
N LEU A 112 7.25 6.11 10.53
CA LEU A 112 7.60 7.44 11.00
C LEU A 112 7.37 7.51 12.51
N ASP A 113 8.38 8.00 13.24
CA ASP A 113 8.26 8.27 14.66
C ASP A 113 8.01 9.78 14.86
N SER A 114 6.78 10.13 15.12
CA SER A 114 6.38 11.52 15.33
C SER A 114 6.00 11.77 16.79
N ALA A 115 6.07 13.04 17.21
CA ALA A 115 5.70 13.45 18.57
C ALA A 115 4.27 13.04 19.01
N ASN A 116 3.39 12.72 18.04
CA ASN A 116 2.01 12.33 18.28
C ASN A 116 1.78 10.81 18.15
N GLY A 117 2.82 10.02 17.92
CA GLY A 117 2.77 8.56 17.78
C GLY A 117 3.42 8.05 16.49
N ASN A 118 3.50 6.73 16.38
CA ASN A 118 4.13 6.05 15.26
C ASN A 118 3.12 5.82 14.13
N VAL A 119 3.56 6.08 12.91
CA VAL A 119 2.77 5.88 11.69
C VAL A 119 3.49 4.86 10.81
N ALA A 120 2.80 3.80 10.43
CA ALA A 120 3.30 2.81 9.47
C ALA A 120 2.49 2.91 8.18
N VAL A 121 3.16 3.23 7.07
CA VAL A 121 2.51 3.40 5.76
C VAL A 121 3.18 2.49 4.75
N GLU A 122 2.37 1.72 4.04
CA GLU A 122 2.81 0.80 3.01
C GLU A 122 2.64 1.40 1.61
N ASN A 123 3.66 1.22 0.78
CA ASN A 123 3.60 1.57 -0.64
C ASN A 123 3.03 0.39 -1.43
N ILE A 124 1.85 0.58 -2.00
CA ILE A 124 1.14 -0.41 -2.81
C ILE A 124 1.12 -0.07 -4.30
N THR A 125 1.91 0.89 -4.74
CA THR A 125 1.94 1.39 -6.14
C THR A 125 2.24 0.29 -7.15
N TYR A 126 3.15 -0.62 -6.81
CA TYR A 126 3.61 -1.70 -7.67
C TYR A 126 3.20 -3.09 -7.19
N LEU A 127 2.40 -3.17 -6.14
CA LEU A 127 1.81 -4.45 -5.77
C LEU A 127 0.90 -4.89 -6.93
N PRO A 128 0.97 -6.19 -7.35
CA PRO A 128 -0.04 -6.72 -8.24
C PRO A 128 -1.40 -6.34 -7.66
N PRO A 129 -2.40 -5.99 -8.49
CA PRO A 129 -3.73 -5.74 -7.97
C PRO A 129 -4.04 -6.91 -7.05
N GLU A 130 -4.29 -6.61 -5.78
CA GLU A 130 -4.90 -7.61 -4.91
C GLU A 130 -6.04 -8.14 -5.77
N THR A 131 -5.91 -9.39 -6.23
CA THR A 131 -7.11 -10.08 -6.64
C THR A 131 -7.98 -9.93 -5.42
N ALA A 132 -8.85 -8.92 -5.45
CA ALA A 132 -9.88 -8.81 -4.47
C ALA A 132 -10.37 -10.25 -4.35
N GLU A 133 -10.23 -10.85 -3.17
CA GLU A 133 -11.14 -11.91 -2.82
C GLU A 133 -12.49 -11.21 -2.94
N VAL A 134 -12.98 -11.19 -4.17
CA VAL A 134 -14.36 -10.83 -4.43
C VAL A 134 -15.07 -11.87 -3.63
N ALA A 135 -15.54 -11.44 -2.47
CA ALA A 135 -16.41 -12.28 -1.64
C ALA A 135 -17.45 -12.80 -2.62
N GLY A 136 -17.25 -14.04 -3.03
CA GLY A 136 -17.72 -14.68 -4.24
C GLY A 136 -19.00 -14.11 -4.80
N ASP A 137 -18.91 -13.40 -5.91
CA ASP A 137 -20.08 -13.13 -6.77
C ASP A 137 -20.56 -14.41 -7.46
N GLY A 138 -20.02 -15.56 -7.06
CA GLY A 138 -20.29 -16.87 -7.66
C GLY A 138 -19.66 -17.08 -9.04
N LYS A 139 -18.89 -16.10 -9.55
CA LYS A 139 -18.24 -16.20 -10.87
C LYS A 139 -16.78 -16.58 -10.74
N ILE A 140 -16.44 -17.76 -11.19
CA ILE A 140 -15.09 -18.25 -11.22
C ILE A 140 -14.44 -17.87 -12.54
N ARG A 141 -13.27 -17.23 -12.47
CA ARG A 141 -12.49 -16.83 -13.64
C ARG A 141 -11.17 -17.59 -13.68
N ALA A 142 -10.74 -17.96 -14.89
CA ALA A 142 -9.42 -18.52 -15.07
C ALA A 142 -8.34 -17.46 -14.72
N PRO A 143 -7.34 -17.80 -13.89
CA PRO A 143 -6.27 -16.88 -13.51
C PRO A 143 -5.25 -16.63 -14.63
N MET A 144 -5.26 -17.47 -15.66
CA MET A 144 -4.38 -17.39 -16.82
C MET A 144 -5.00 -18.06 -18.05
N ASP A 145 -4.48 -17.76 -19.22
CA ASP A 145 -4.87 -18.44 -20.47
C ASP A 145 -4.37 -19.89 -20.45
N GLY A 146 -5.25 -20.83 -20.75
CA GLY A 146 -4.94 -22.26 -20.71
C GLY A 146 -6.08 -23.13 -21.25
N SER A 147 -5.86 -24.44 -21.26
CA SER A 147 -6.84 -25.44 -21.65
C SER A 147 -7.44 -26.13 -20.44
N ILE A 148 -8.75 -26.32 -20.44
CA ILE A 148 -9.42 -27.12 -19.41
C ILE A 148 -9.19 -28.60 -19.73
N ILE A 149 -8.52 -29.32 -18.80
CA ILE A 149 -8.25 -30.76 -18.96
C ILE A 149 -9.38 -31.58 -18.40
N ASN A 150 -9.91 -31.20 -17.25
CA ASN A 150 -10.92 -31.95 -16.56
C ASN A 150 -11.89 -31.03 -15.83
N VAL A 151 -13.17 -31.34 -15.90
CA VAL A 151 -14.25 -30.67 -15.16
C VAL A 151 -14.85 -31.73 -14.20
N MET A 152 -14.86 -31.39 -12.90
CA MET A 152 -15.25 -32.32 -11.82
C MET A 152 -16.67 -32.08 -11.30
N VAL A 153 -17.39 -31.11 -11.84
CA VAL A 153 -18.75 -30.72 -11.42
C VAL A 153 -19.64 -30.52 -12.62
N ASN A 154 -20.94 -30.69 -12.44
CA ASN A 154 -21.97 -30.48 -13.46
C ASN A 154 -22.87 -29.31 -13.03
N ALA A 155 -23.59 -28.75 -14.00
CA ALA A 155 -24.62 -27.77 -13.70
C ALA A 155 -25.69 -28.39 -12.78
N GLY A 156 -26.01 -27.70 -11.69
CA GLY A 156 -26.93 -28.16 -10.65
C GLY A 156 -26.26 -28.85 -9.46
N ASP A 157 -24.94 -29.13 -9.50
CA ASP A 157 -24.24 -29.72 -8.36
C ASP A 157 -24.06 -28.70 -7.24
N THR A 158 -24.20 -29.18 -6.00
CA THR A 158 -23.87 -28.36 -4.81
C THR A 158 -22.39 -28.48 -4.52
N VAL A 159 -21.72 -27.35 -4.38
CA VAL A 159 -20.28 -27.25 -4.11
C VAL A 159 -20.01 -26.46 -2.84
N SER A 160 -18.93 -26.85 -2.14
CA SER A 160 -18.47 -26.16 -0.94
C SER A 160 -17.26 -25.29 -1.23
N LYS A 161 -17.07 -24.22 -0.43
CA LYS A 161 -15.88 -23.37 -0.50
C LYS A 161 -14.61 -24.20 -0.41
N GLY A 162 -13.69 -24.00 -1.36
CA GLY A 162 -12.43 -24.76 -1.46
C GLY A 162 -12.52 -26.07 -2.24
N GLN A 163 -13.71 -26.49 -2.68
CA GLN A 163 -13.88 -27.68 -3.51
C GLN A 163 -13.32 -27.45 -4.91
N THR A 164 -12.52 -28.41 -5.42
CA THR A 164 -12.00 -28.36 -6.79
C THR A 164 -13.10 -28.55 -7.80
N LEU A 165 -13.23 -27.64 -8.74
CA LEU A 165 -14.27 -27.64 -9.77
C LEU A 165 -13.75 -28.09 -11.11
N LEU A 166 -12.55 -27.69 -11.48
CA LEU A 166 -11.92 -28.05 -12.74
C LEU A 166 -10.39 -27.97 -12.64
N ILE A 167 -9.72 -28.60 -13.59
CA ILE A 167 -8.26 -28.53 -13.76
C ILE A 167 -7.95 -27.79 -15.05
N LEU A 168 -7.20 -26.68 -14.91
CA LEU A 168 -6.68 -25.88 -16.01
C LEU A 168 -5.21 -26.24 -16.25
N GLU A 169 -4.81 -26.42 -17.50
CA GLU A 169 -3.41 -26.56 -17.89
C GLU A 169 -2.97 -25.32 -18.67
N ALA A 170 -1.89 -24.72 -18.24
CA ALA A 170 -1.20 -23.67 -18.92
C ALA A 170 0.30 -23.94 -18.88
N MET A 171 1.00 -23.83 -20.00
CA MET A 171 2.46 -24.04 -20.09
C MET A 171 2.96 -25.35 -19.44
N LYS A 172 2.21 -26.45 -19.55
CA LYS A 172 2.48 -27.77 -18.94
C LYS A 172 2.36 -27.79 -17.40
N ILE A 173 1.80 -26.76 -16.80
CA ILE A 173 1.48 -26.72 -15.38
C ILE A 173 -0.01 -26.92 -15.21
N GLN A 174 -0.41 -27.86 -14.36
CA GLN A 174 -1.80 -28.13 -14.04
C GLN A 174 -2.18 -27.36 -12.77
N GLN A 175 -3.21 -26.54 -12.86
CA GLN A 175 -3.73 -25.77 -11.74
C GLN A 175 -5.18 -26.17 -11.44
N GLN A 176 -5.45 -26.45 -10.18
CA GLN A 176 -6.81 -26.72 -9.69
C GLN A 176 -7.53 -25.40 -9.46
N ILE A 177 -8.68 -25.24 -10.10
CA ILE A 177 -9.58 -24.12 -9.85
C ILE A 177 -10.63 -24.57 -8.83
N LYS A 178 -10.71 -23.84 -7.73
CA LYS A 178 -11.56 -24.18 -6.57
C LYS A 178 -12.70 -23.16 -6.42
N SER A 179 -13.77 -23.58 -5.77
CA SER A 179 -14.87 -22.70 -5.43
C SER A 179 -14.49 -21.73 -4.30
N ASP A 180 -14.82 -20.47 -4.45
CA ASP A 180 -14.62 -19.43 -3.44
C ASP A 180 -15.78 -19.34 -2.45
N VAL A 181 -16.91 -19.98 -2.77
CA VAL A 181 -18.16 -19.92 -2.01
C VAL A 181 -18.84 -21.28 -1.96
N ASP A 182 -19.75 -21.45 -1.01
CA ASP A 182 -20.73 -22.52 -1.01
C ASP A 182 -21.89 -22.14 -1.93
N GLY A 183 -22.34 -23.06 -2.82
CA GLY A 183 -23.39 -22.72 -3.75
C GLY A 183 -23.76 -23.86 -4.70
N ILE A 184 -24.55 -23.55 -5.71
CA ILE A 184 -24.94 -24.46 -6.76
C ILE A 184 -24.32 -24.01 -8.09
N VAL A 185 -23.74 -24.94 -8.82
CA VAL A 185 -23.12 -24.68 -10.14
C VAL A 185 -24.22 -24.36 -11.15
N GLY A 186 -24.14 -23.19 -11.78
CA GLY A 186 -25.11 -22.74 -12.78
C GLY A 186 -24.67 -23.01 -14.22
#